data_04241b9f7b8c8d9aec92fe43ff9b0062
#
_entry.id   04241b9f7b8c8d9aec92fe43ff9b0062
#
_cell.length_a   1.000
_cell.length_b   1.000
_cell.length_c   1.000
_cell.angle_alpha   90.00
_cell.angle_beta   90.00
_cell.angle_gamma   90.00
#
_symmetry.space_group_name_H-M   'P 1'
#
loop_
_entity.id
_entity.type
_entity.pdbx_description
1 polymer ?
#
loop_
_entity_poly.entity_id
_entity_poly.type
_entity_poly.pdbx_seq_one_letter_code
_entity_poly.pdbx_strand_id
1 'polypeptide(L)'
;MSQTAQRTETPQNLGDFSIPPIIKRNTFFMAATQACVGIGTQLVPTLGAIIVVRLLGSATFAGIGTSLLGLSRFIVSYPMGIISDRYGRRPGMVIGLIVALFGALICGTSMVIRSFPVFFLGLLTFGMGMGAVQQLRVAAADMYPPTRRAEGLGYLLTGSFVGALGGPAVVSVANALAPQLGIDPLALAWMLVPAVLVPAILLVLQVRPDPKDIATNLERYYPGYKAPAPVPGASAAVGIRQFVRHYPKLTAFVTTFAVQGNMSMMMAMTAFTLDHHGHALPMISLAVSLHVMGMFGLSIPFGRLADRVGRKPLMQVGVVIAAAGSLLIVATPEYWVIALGTVLVGAGWSSASVAATALISDTCSPSERGRAIGASDTFAAASGIALPLLGGPIAEWLGLTAVGMFGASIMLVPLILQFRLKEPSPGTYE
;
A
#
# COMPACT_ATOMS: atom_id res chain seq x y z
N MET A 1 -57.96 -20.80 -10.57
CA MET A 1 -57.16 -19.64 -10.95
C MET A 1 -56.92 -18.81 -9.70
N SER A 2 -55.79 -19.03 -9.10
CA SER A 2 -55.33 -18.22 -7.94
C SER A 2 -53.90 -17.82 -8.20
N GLN A 3 -53.68 -16.57 -8.62
CA GLN A 3 -52.39 -15.97 -8.80
C GLN A 3 -51.87 -15.58 -7.43
N THR A 4 -50.92 -16.34 -6.91
CA THR A 4 -50.15 -15.98 -5.74
C THR A 4 -49.17 -14.87 -6.17
N ALA A 5 -49.53 -13.62 -5.85
CA ALA A 5 -48.65 -12.47 -6.02
C ALA A 5 -47.39 -12.69 -5.16
N GLN A 6 -46.26 -12.94 -5.81
CA GLN A 6 -44.95 -12.78 -5.18
C GLN A 6 -44.84 -11.32 -4.73
N ARG A 7 -44.96 -11.07 -3.44
CA ARG A 7 -44.52 -9.83 -2.81
C ARG A 7 -43.01 -9.71 -3.05
N THR A 8 -42.64 -8.86 -3.97
CA THR A 8 -41.30 -8.29 -4.03
C THR A 8 -41.04 -7.58 -2.70
N GLU A 9 -40.35 -8.26 -1.78
CA GLU A 9 -39.86 -7.61 -0.59
C GLU A 9 -38.96 -6.45 -1.04
N THR A 10 -39.46 -5.24 -0.80
CA THR A 10 -38.71 -4.02 -0.91
C THR A 10 -37.36 -4.21 -0.17
N PRO A 11 -36.21 -3.76 -0.69
CA PRO A 11 -34.94 -3.85 0.04
C PRO A 11 -35.17 -3.20 1.40
N GLN A 12 -35.11 -4.01 2.47
CA GLN A 12 -35.21 -3.53 3.84
C GLN A 12 -34.21 -2.39 3.97
N ASN A 13 -34.69 -1.21 4.36
CA ASN A 13 -33.88 -0.07 4.78
C ASN A 13 -32.70 -0.62 5.58
N LEU A 14 -31.50 -0.59 4.98
CA LEU A 14 -30.24 -0.91 5.65
C LEU A 14 -30.03 0.18 6.69
N GLY A 15 -30.59 -0.04 7.88
CA GLY A 15 -30.73 0.92 8.95
C GLY A 15 -29.40 1.61 9.22
N ASP A 16 -29.49 2.87 9.54
CA ASP A 16 -28.36 3.70 9.98
C ASP A 16 -27.92 3.19 11.38
N PHE A 17 -27.18 2.06 11.40
CA PHE A 17 -26.68 1.46 12.63
C PHE A 17 -25.62 2.37 13.23
N SER A 18 -25.87 2.90 14.42
CA SER A 18 -24.83 3.63 15.15
C SER A 18 -23.67 2.70 15.46
N ILE A 19 -22.44 3.17 15.20
CA ILE A 19 -21.23 2.37 15.50
C ILE A 19 -21.11 2.23 17.02
N PRO A 20 -21.06 1.00 17.54
CA PRO A 20 -20.94 0.75 18.98
C PRO A 20 -19.67 1.35 19.57
N PRO A 21 -19.68 1.83 20.83
CA PRO A 21 -18.49 2.44 21.45
C PRO A 21 -17.26 1.53 21.46
N ILE A 22 -17.46 0.21 21.62
CA ILE A 22 -16.38 -0.78 21.61
C ILE A 22 -15.70 -0.88 20.24
N ILE A 23 -16.46 -0.76 19.15
CA ILE A 23 -15.96 -0.77 17.79
C ILE A 23 -15.19 0.54 17.53
N LYS A 24 -15.72 1.70 17.93
CA LYS A 24 -15.03 2.99 17.83
C LYS A 24 -13.68 2.96 18.54
N ARG A 25 -13.63 2.43 19.77
CA ARG A 25 -12.42 2.29 20.56
C ARG A 25 -11.38 1.39 19.87
N ASN A 26 -11.81 0.21 19.42
CA ASN A 26 -10.91 -0.72 18.73
C ASN A 26 -10.39 -0.11 17.41
N THR A 27 -11.26 0.56 16.65
CA THR A 27 -10.88 1.28 15.42
C THR A 27 -9.85 2.37 15.69
N PHE A 28 -10.02 3.14 16.78
CA PHE A 28 -9.04 4.13 17.20
C PHE A 28 -7.67 3.51 17.49
N PHE A 29 -7.63 2.43 18.30
CA PHE A 29 -6.37 1.73 18.59
C PHE A 29 -5.70 1.19 17.32
N MET A 30 -6.49 0.66 16.39
CA MET A 30 -5.96 0.16 15.12
C MET A 30 -5.46 1.29 14.21
N ALA A 31 -6.15 2.43 14.15
CA ALA A 31 -5.71 3.59 13.39
C ALA A 31 -4.43 4.20 14.00
N ALA A 32 -4.33 4.28 15.33
CA ALA A 32 -3.10 4.71 16.02
C ALA A 32 -1.95 3.73 15.78
N THR A 33 -2.21 2.41 15.82
CA THR A 33 -1.22 1.39 15.43
C THR A 33 -0.76 1.59 14.00
N GLN A 34 -1.69 1.84 13.07
CA GLN A 34 -1.36 2.08 11.67
C GLN A 34 -0.49 3.33 11.47
N ALA A 35 -0.69 4.38 12.29
CA ALA A 35 0.18 5.55 12.28
C ALA A 35 1.61 5.18 12.67
N CYS A 36 1.80 4.44 13.76
CA CYS A 36 3.11 3.96 14.18
C CYS A 36 3.77 3.06 13.11
N VAL A 37 3.02 2.12 12.55
CA VAL A 37 3.47 1.23 11.46
C VAL A 37 3.86 2.03 10.23
N GLY A 38 3.09 3.05 9.89
CA GLY A 38 3.38 3.97 8.79
C GLY A 38 4.74 4.65 8.93
N ILE A 39 5.06 5.16 10.12
CA ILE A 39 6.36 5.78 10.43
C ILE A 39 7.51 4.80 10.11
N GLY A 40 7.46 3.58 10.65
CA GLY A 40 8.51 2.57 10.43
C GLY A 40 8.62 2.15 8.97
N THR A 41 7.49 1.98 8.27
CA THR A 41 7.49 1.56 6.86
C THR A 41 8.12 2.60 5.93
N GLN A 42 8.06 3.89 6.27
CA GLN A 42 8.63 4.98 5.48
C GLN A 42 10.17 4.96 5.41
N LEU A 43 10.83 4.30 6.37
CA LEU A 43 12.29 4.22 6.35
C LEU A 43 12.83 3.38 5.18
N VAL A 44 12.09 2.38 4.72
CA VAL A 44 12.55 1.55 3.58
C VAL A 44 12.69 2.36 2.30
N PRO A 45 11.66 3.07 1.80
CA PRO A 45 11.80 3.89 0.60
C PRO A 45 12.70 5.11 0.80
N THR A 46 12.81 5.64 2.04
CA THR A 46 13.67 6.79 2.35
C THR A 46 15.15 6.41 2.38
N LEU A 47 15.50 5.33 3.07
CA LEU A 47 16.89 4.98 3.38
C LEU A 47 17.37 3.72 2.65
N GLY A 48 16.45 2.86 2.21
CA GLY A 48 16.80 1.54 1.68
C GLY A 48 17.72 1.59 0.47
N ALA A 49 17.45 2.44 -0.52
CA ALA A 49 18.29 2.62 -1.69
C ALA A 49 19.67 3.16 -1.31
N ILE A 50 19.72 4.18 -0.45
CA ILE A 50 20.96 4.83 0.03
C ILE A 50 21.85 3.83 0.76
N ILE A 51 21.27 3.04 1.68
CA ILE A 51 21.98 2.03 2.46
C ILE A 51 22.57 0.95 1.54
N VAL A 52 21.77 0.44 0.62
CA VAL A 52 22.21 -0.62 -0.30
C VAL A 52 23.38 -0.12 -1.16
N VAL A 53 23.28 1.09 -1.72
CA VAL A 53 24.35 1.69 -2.52
C VAL A 53 25.61 1.91 -1.67
N ARG A 54 25.50 2.41 -0.45
CA ARG A 54 26.65 2.60 0.45
C ARG A 54 27.33 1.29 0.86
N LEU A 55 26.56 0.20 1.05
CA LEU A 55 27.11 -1.11 1.45
C LEU A 55 27.73 -1.89 0.29
N LEU A 56 27.21 -1.71 -0.93
CA LEU A 56 27.66 -2.46 -2.13
C LEU A 56 28.54 -1.63 -3.08
N GLY A 57 28.55 -0.30 -2.92
CA GLY A 57 29.38 0.59 -3.74
C GLY A 57 28.86 0.80 -5.17
N SER A 58 27.62 0.42 -5.52
CA SER A 58 27.09 0.54 -6.87
C SER A 58 25.59 0.89 -6.85
N ALA A 59 25.20 1.84 -7.70
CA ALA A 59 23.82 2.25 -7.90
C ALA A 59 22.94 1.14 -8.52
N THR A 60 23.57 0.17 -9.20
CA THR A 60 22.89 -1.01 -9.78
C THR A 60 21.93 -1.68 -8.77
N PHE A 61 22.28 -1.67 -7.49
CA PHE A 61 21.53 -2.34 -6.44
C PHE A 61 20.49 -1.45 -5.71
N ALA A 62 20.33 -0.18 -6.09
CA ALA A 62 19.48 0.79 -5.38
C ALA A 62 18.02 0.32 -5.20
N GLY A 63 17.46 -0.43 -6.15
CA GLY A 63 16.11 -0.95 -6.10
C GLY A 63 15.88 -2.14 -5.14
N ILE A 64 16.94 -2.80 -4.66
CA ILE A 64 16.84 -4.02 -3.85
C ILE A 64 16.03 -3.78 -2.58
N GLY A 65 16.21 -2.64 -1.90
CA GLY A 65 15.51 -2.35 -0.65
C GLY A 65 13.99 -2.41 -0.81
N THR A 66 13.46 -1.72 -1.81
CA THR A 66 12.01 -1.68 -2.10
C THR A 66 11.49 -3.03 -2.60
N SER A 67 12.24 -3.69 -3.47
CA SER A 67 11.88 -5.01 -3.99
C SER A 67 11.85 -6.07 -2.90
N LEU A 68 12.80 -6.05 -1.98
CA LEU A 68 12.86 -6.98 -0.85
C LEU A 68 11.69 -6.78 0.11
N LEU A 69 11.26 -5.55 0.34
CA LEU A 69 10.05 -5.27 1.11
C LEU A 69 8.80 -5.88 0.45
N GLY A 70 8.67 -5.75 -0.87
CA GLY A 70 7.59 -6.38 -1.64
C GLY A 70 7.62 -7.91 -1.55
N LEU A 71 8.79 -8.50 -1.75
CA LEU A 71 8.99 -9.96 -1.66
C LEU A 71 8.68 -10.50 -0.26
N SER A 72 9.13 -9.81 0.78
CA SER A 72 8.87 -10.19 2.17
C SER A 72 7.38 -10.24 2.49
N ARG A 73 6.64 -9.22 2.02
CA ARG A 73 5.18 -9.16 2.16
C ARG A 73 4.49 -10.32 1.43
N PHE A 74 4.94 -10.63 0.23
CA PHE A 74 4.42 -11.74 -0.56
C PHE A 74 4.61 -13.07 0.18
N ILE A 75 5.82 -13.35 0.69
CA ILE A 75 6.16 -14.60 1.41
C ILE A 75 5.28 -14.76 2.67
N VAL A 76 5.09 -13.68 3.45
CA VAL A 76 4.40 -13.78 4.75
C VAL A 76 2.87 -13.74 4.63
N SER A 77 2.32 -13.23 3.53
CA SER A 77 0.88 -13.00 3.39
C SER A 77 0.05 -14.26 3.61
N TYR A 78 0.42 -15.37 2.99
CA TYR A 78 -0.32 -16.63 3.11
C TYR A 78 -0.18 -17.29 4.49
N PRO A 79 1.02 -17.52 5.06
CA PRO A 79 1.17 -18.05 6.42
C PRO A 79 0.46 -17.20 7.47
N MET A 80 0.55 -15.88 7.34
CA MET A 80 -0.08 -14.97 8.29
C MET A 80 -1.61 -14.98 8.18
N GLY A 81 -2.14 -15.18 6.98
CA GLY A 81 -3.58 -15.43 6.77
C GLY A 81 -4.05 -16.63 7.59
N ILE A 82 -3.36 -17.78 7.47
CA ILE A 82 -3.69 -19.01 8.22
C ILE A 82 -3.62 -18.77 9.74
N ILE A 83 -2.56 -18.12 10.22
CA ILE A 83 -2.39 -17.81 11.65
C ILE A 83 -3.55 -16.95 12.15
N SER A 84 -3.87 -15.89 11.41
CA SER A 84 -4.95 -14.95 11.75
C SER A 84 -6.33 -15.61 11.71
N ASP A 85 -6.55 -16.53 10.77
CA ASP A 85 -7.82 -17.27 10.68
C ASP A 85 -7.95 -18.33 11.79
N ARG A 86 -6.85 -18.90 12.25
CA ARG A 86 -6.87 -19.91 13.32
C ARG A 86 -6.91 -19.30 14.71
N TYR A 87 -6.04 -18.33 15.00
CA TYR A 87 -5.80 -17.82 16.35
C TYR A 87 -6.39 -16.43 16.61
N GLY A 88 -6.96 -15.78 15.58
CA GLY A 88 -7.47 -14.42 15.65
C GLY A 88 -6.58 -13.38 15.00
N ARG A 89 -7.12 -12.20 14.74
CA ARG A 89 -6.40 -11.11 14.05
C ARG A 89 -5.33 -10.48 14.95
N ARG A 90 -5.65 -10.29 16.23
CA ARG A 90 -4.77 -9.65 17.21
C ARG A 90 -3.44 -10.38 17.42
N PRO A 91 -3.38 -11.70 17.67
CA PRO A 91 -2.11 -12.41 17.80
C PRO A 91 -1.22 -12.28 16.56
N GLY A 92 -1.80 -12.38 15.36
CA GLY A 92 -1.06 -12.22 14.10
C GLY A 92 -0.41 -10.85 13.99
N MET A 93 -1.14 -9.78 14.33
CA MET A 93 -0.61 -8.41 14.33
C MET A 93 0.53 -8.23 15.35
N VAL A 94 0.38 -8.76 16.56
CA VAL A 94 1.43 -8.68 17.61
C VAL A 94 2.69 -9.40 17.17
N ILE A 95 2.58 -10.63 16.66
CA ILE A 95 3.73 -11.39 16.13
C ILE A 95 4.41 -10.59 15.02
N GLY A 96 3.63 -10.04 14.07
CA GLY A 96 4.16 -9.21 13.00
C GLY A 96 4.96 -8.01 13.50
N LEU A 97 4.43 -7.27 14.47
CA LEU A 97 5.12 -6.10 15.06
C LEU A 97 6.42 -6.50 15.79
N ILE A 98 6.42 -7.62 16.51
CA ILE A 98 7.63 -8.15 17.18
C ILE A 98 8.68 -8.53 16.13
N VAL A 99 8.30 -9.24 15.07
CA VAL A 99 9.22 -9.62 13.98
C VAL A 99 9.77 -8.37 13.29
N ALA A 100 8.93 -7.35 13.04
CA ALA A 100 9.37 -6.08 12.45
C ALA A 100 10.35 -5.34 13.38
N LEU A 101 10.12 -5.34 14.69
CA LEU A 101 11.00 -4.72 15.67
C LEU A 101 12.40 -5.35 15.62
N PHE A 102 12.50 -6.67 15.64
CA PHE A 102 13.80 -7.35 15.52
C PHE A 102 14.45 -7.08 14.16
N GLY A 103 13.68 -7.09 13.07
CA GLY A 103 14.17 -6.74 11.74
C GLY A 103 14.77 -5.34 11.69
N ALA A 104 14.14 -4.36 12.32
CA ALA A 104 14.65 -2.99 12.39
C ALA A 104 15.97 -2.89 13.16
N LEU A 105 16.09 -3.60 14.28
CA LEU A 105 17.35 -3.66 15.05
C LEU A 105 18.48 -4.31 14.25
N ILE A 106 18.19 -5.38 13.51
CA ILE A 106 19.16 -6.04 12.62
C ILE A 106 19.59 -5.06 11.50
N CYS A 107 18.65 -4.30 10.90
CA CYS A 107 18.99 -3.28 9.91
C CYS A 107 19.92 -2.20 10.49
N GLY A 108 19.61 -1.67 11.67
CA GLY A 108 20.46 -0.70 12.35
C GLY A 108 21.86 -1.25 12.64
N THR A 109 21.95 -2.45 13.19
CA THR A 109 23.22 -3.14 13.48
C THR A 109 24.06 -3.37 12.23
N SER A 110 23.42 -3.72 11.09
CA SER A 110 24.09 -3.98 9.83
C SER A 110 24.92 -2.80 9.33
N MET A 111 24.46 -1.58 9.59
CA MET A 111 25.17 -0.35 9.23
C MET A 111 26.40 -0.13 10.10
N VAL A 112 26.33 -0.49 11.39
CA VAL A 112 27.46 -0.42 12.30
C VAL A 112 28.58 -1.37 11.90
N ILE A 113 28.22 -2.62 11.56
CA ILE A 113 29.19 -3.65 11.12
C ILE A 113 29.49 -3.61 9.62
N ARG A 114 28.85 -2.68 8.86
CA ARG A 114 28.99 -2.50 7.41
C ARG A 114 28.78 -3.80 6.60
N SER A 115 27.73 -4.56 6.93
CA SER A 115 27.45 -5.86 6.31
C SER A 115 26.14 -5.87 5.53
N PHE A 116 26.24 -5.98 4.21
CA PHE A 116 25.05 -6.11 3.34
C PHE A 116 24.25 -7.41 3.60
N PRO A 117 24.82 -8.61 3.80
CA PRO A 117 24.05 -9.79 4.14
C PRO A 117 23.21 -9.64 5.41
N VAL A 118 23.74 -8.93 6.43
CA VAL A 118 22.99 -8.66 7.66
C VAL A 118 21.87 -7.64 7.40
N PHE A 119 22.11 -6.61 6.59
CA PHE A 119 21.07 -5.68 6.16
C PHE A 119 19.97 -6.40 5.39
N PHE A 120 20.32 -7.26 4.44
CA PHE A 120 19.38 -8.07 3.67
C PHE A 120 18.47 -8.90 4.59
N LEU A 121 19.08 -9.63 5.55
CA LEU A 121 18.31 -10.42 6.52
C LEU A 121 17.43 -9.54 7.41
N GLY A 122 17.94 -8.42 7.89
CA GLY A 122 17.18 -7.44 8.68
C GLY A 122 15.98 -6.91 7.92
N LEU A 123 16.18 -6.49 6.66
CA LEU A 123 15.12 -5.93 5.83
C LEU A 123 14.08 -6.98 5.42
N LEU A 124 14.52 -8.22 5.15
CA LEU A 124 13.62 -9.35 4.92
C LEU A 124 12.73 -9.60 6.14
N THR A 125 13.34 -9.68 7.34
CA THR A 125 12.64 -9.89 8.61
C THR A 125 11.68 -8.73 8.90
N PHE A 126 12.14 -7.48 8.74
CA PHE A 126 11.32 -6.29 8.91
C PHE A 126 10.12 -6.29 7.95
N GLY A 127 10.37 -6.57 6.67
CA GLY A 127 9.34 -6.63 5.64
C GLY A 127 8.31 -7.74 5.89
N MET A 128 8.72 -8.92 6.39
CA MET A 128 7.80 -9.99 6.79
C MET A 128 6.94 -9.54 7.97
N GLY A 129 7.51 -8.91 8.98
CA GLY A 129 6.77 -8.35 10.10
C GLY A 129 5.74 -7.31 9.65
N MET A 130 6.15 -6.37 8.80
CA MET A 130 5.27 -5.34 8.24
C MET A 130 4.20 -5.92 7.30
N GLY A 131 4.51 -6.99 6.57
CA GLY A 131 3.53 -7.73 5.77
C GLY A 131 2.47 -8.40 6.64
N ALA A 132 2.87 -8.99 7.78
CA ALA A 132 1.95 -9.55 8.76
C ALA A 132 0.99 -8.50 9.34
N VAL A 133 1.49 -7.30 9.60
CA VAL A 133 0.70 -6.17 10.11
C VAL A 133 -0.35 -5.67 9.10
N GLN A 134 -0.26 -5.99 7.81
CA GLN A 134 -1.32 -5.68 6.84
C GLN A 134 -2.67 -6.32 7.19
N GLN A 135 -2.69 -7.32 8.09
CA GLN A 135 -3.92 -7.84 8.69
C GLN A 135 -4.74 -6.76 9.42
N LEU A 136 -4.16 -5.61 9.79
CA LEU A 136 -4.89 -4.43 10.28
C LEU A 136 -6.04 -4.02 9.34
N ARG A 137 -5.83 -4.10 8.02
CA ARG A 137 -6.86 -3.74 7.03
C ARG A 137 -8.04 -4.72 7.07
N VAL A 138 -7.72 -6.02 7.14
CA VAL A 138 -8.74 -7.06 7.23
C VAL A 138 -9.48 -6.94 8.56
N ALA A 139 -8.76 -6.79 9.66
CA ALA A 139 -9.32 -6.64 10.99
C ALA A 139 -10.21 -5.39 11.12
N ALA A 140 -9.81 -4.26 10.51
CA ALA A 140 -10.63 -3.05 10.49
C ALA A 140 -11.93 -3.27 9.71
N ALA A 141 -11.88 -3.94 8.55
CA ALA A 141 -13.07 -4.26 7.77
C ALA A 141 -13.98 -5.28 8.50
N ASP A 142 -13.39 -6.28 9.17
CA ASP A 142 -14.09 -7.36 9.88
C ASP A 142 -14.97 -6.84 11.03
N MET A 143 -14.63 -5.72 11.65
CA MET A 143 -15.42 -5.13 12.75
C MET A 143 -16.68 -4.41 12.29
N TYR A 144 -16.88 -4.22 10.99
CA TYR A 144 -18.01 -3.45 10.43
C TYR A 144 -18.94 -4.33 9.59
N PRO A 145 -20.25 -4.04 9.58
CA PRO A 145 -21.17 -4.66 8.63
C PRO A 145 -20.69 -4.48 7.18
N PRO A 146 -21.02 -5.41 6.25
CA PRO A 146 -20.58 -5.36 4.86
C PRO A 146 -20.82 -4.02 4.16
N THR A 147 -21.90 -3.33 4.49
CA THR A 147 -22.28 -2.02 3.94
C THR A 147 -21.43 -0.85 4.45
N ARG A 148 -20.70 -1.04 5.56
CA ARG A 148 -19.88 0.01 6.23
C ARG A 148 -18.39 -0.36 6.35
N ARG A 149 -17.93 -1.43 5.73
CA ARG A 149 -16.50 -1.85 5.75
C ARG A 149 -15.55 -0.77 5.25
N ALA A 150 -16.00 -0.02 4.24
CA ALA A 150 -15.23 1.11 3.71
C ALA A 150 -14.96 2.20 4.75
N GLU A 151 -15.89 2.42 5.69
CA GLU A 151 -15.73 3.37 6.79
C GLU A 151 -14.62 2.92 7.76
N GLY A 152 -14.60 1.65 8.16
CA GLY A 152 -13.54 1.07 9.00
C GLY A 152 -12.16 1.19 8.35
N LEU A 153 -12.08 0.91 7.04
CA LEU A 153 -10.86 1.10 6.26
C LEU A 153 -10.46 2.58 6.15
N GLY A 154 -11.42 3.49 6.01
CA GLY A 154 -11.18 4.93 5.96
C GLY A 154 -10.50 5.46 7.23
N TYR A 155 -10.99 5.05 8.40
CA TYR A 155 -10.34 5.40 9.68
C TYR A 155 -8.91 4.85 9.76
N LEU A 156 -8.67 3.63 9.29
CA LEU A 156 -7.32 3.05 9.27
C LEU A 156 -6.39 3.84 8.34
N LEU A 157 -6.86 4.24 7.17
CA LEU A 157 -6.08 5.03 6.21
C LEU A 157 -5.72 6.42 6.75
N THR A 158 -6.56 7.00 7.61
CA THR A 158 -6.22 8.24 8.34
C THR A 158 -4.98 8.02 9.22
N GLY A 159 -4.86 6.85 9.87
CA GLY A 159 -3.64 6.47 10.58
C GLY A 159 -2.42 6.41 9.67
N SER A 160 -2.54 5.85 8.46
CA SER A 160 -1.44 5.83 7.48
C SER A 160 -0.98 7.23 7.08
N PHE A 161 -1.92 8.17 6.91
CA PHE A 161 -1.61 9.56 6.60
C PHE A 161 -0.81 10.23 7.72
N VAL A 162 -1.23 10.05 8.98
CA VAL A 162 -0.48 10.55 10.15
C VAL A 162 0.90 9.90 10.22
N GLY A 163 1.00 8.59 9.97
CA GLY A 163 2.26 7.86 9.92
C GLY A 163 3.24 8.39 8.88
N ALA A 164 2.74 8.79 7.71
CA ALA A 164 3.58 9.37 6.66
C ALA A 164 4.27 10.66 7.11
N LEU A 165 3.61 11.48 7.92
CA LEU A 165 4.18 12.71 8.48
C LEU A 165 5.23 12.43 9.58
N GLY A 166 5.15 11.29 10.25
CA GLY A 166 6.08 10.92 11.32
C GLY A 166 7.44 10.41 10.84
N GLY A 167 7.54 9.93 9.58
CA GLY A 167 8.79 9.43 9.02
C GLY A 167 9.94 10.46 9.06
N PRO A 168 9.75 11.69 8.56
CA PRO A 168 10.75 12.74 8.63
C PRO A 168 11.18 13.09 10.05
N ALA A 169 10.28 12.99 11.05
CA ALA A 169 10.62 13.26 12.44
C ALA A 169 11.65 12.24 12.96
N VAL A 170 11.47 10.94 12.71
CA VAL A 170 12.42 9.90 13.10
C VAL A 170 13.78 10.11 12.43
N VAL A 171 13.81 10.42 11.14
CA VAL A 171 15.05 10.67 10.40
C VAL A 171 15.74 11.96 10.90
N SER A 172 14.97 13.02 11.19
CA SER A 172 15.51 14.27 11.74
C SER A 172 16.11 14.08 13.12
N VAL A 173 15.43 13.34 14.00
CA VAL A 173 15.95 13.00 15.33
C VAL A 173 17.23 12.17 15.22
N ALA A 174 17.23 11.16 14.35
CA ALA A 174 18.44 10.35 14.09
C ALA A 174 19.59 11.22 13.61
N ASN A 175 19.35 12.11 12.64
CA ASN A 175 20.37 12.99 12.08
C ASN A 175 20.93 13.98 13.11
N ALA A 176 20.10 14.48 14.03
CA ALA A 176 20.52 15.41 15.08
C ALA A 176 21.30 14.73 16.21
N LEU A 177 20.93 13.49 16.59
CA LEU A 177 21.56 12.77 17.69
C LEU A 177 22.80 11.96 17.24
N ALA A 178 22.89 11.58 15.99
CA ALA A 178 23.98 10.74 15.48
C ALA A 178 25.39 11.28 15.76
N PRO A 179 25.68 12.59 15.56
CA PRO A 179 27.01 13.14 15.88
C PRO A 179 27.35 13.04 17.36
N GLN A 180 26.36 13.18 18.27
CA GLN A 180 26.58 13.13 19.72
C GLN A 180 26.85 11.71 20.21
N LEU A 181 26.28 10.72 19.52
CA LEU A 181 26.42 9.30 19.86
C LEU A 181 27.57 8.61 19.10
N GLY A 182 28.18 9.29 18.13
CA GLY A 182 29.21 8.70 17.28
C GLY A 182 28.69 7.55 16.39
N ILE A 183 27.40 7.57 16.04
CA ILE A 183 26.72 6.53 15.26
C ILE A 183 26.33 7.12 13.90
N ASP A 184 26.37 6.31 12.83
CA ASP A 184 25.86 6.71 11.51
C ASP A 184 24.37 7.07 11.59
N PRO A 185 23.90 8.21 11.06
CA PRO A 185 22.49 8.61 11.05
C PRO A 185 21.56 7.54 10.45
N LEU A 186 22.01 6.79 9.43
CA LEU A 186 21.24 5.72 8.82
C LEU A 186 21.05 4.54 9.78
N ALA A 187 22.09 4.17 10.54
CA ALA A 187 22.01 3.16 11.58
C ALA A 187 21.05 3.59 12.69
N LEU A 188 21.21 4.82 13.17
CA LEU A 188 20.42 5.34 14.28
C LEU A 188 18.94 5.46 13.91
N ALA A 189 18.61 5.86 12.66
CA ALA A 189 17.23 5.92 12.21
C ALA A 189 16.53 4.55 12.32
N TRP A 190 17.20 3.46 11.94
CA TRP A 190 16.67 2.11 12.11
C TRP A 190 16.59 1.66 13.56
N MET A 191 17.58 2.05 14.39
CA MET A 191 17.59 1.75 15.83
C MET A 191 16.48 2.50 16.61
N LEU A 192 15.95 3.59 16.07
CA LEU A 192 14.83 4.33 16.67
C LEU A 192 13.46 3.73 16.31
N VAL A 193 13.36 2.85 15.29
CA VAL A 193 12.09 2.20 14.92
C VAL A 193 11.41 1.48 16.09
N PRO A 194 12.11 0.76 17.00
CA PRO A 194 11.52 0.18 18.18
C PRO A 194 10.75 1.17 19.04
N ALA A 195 11.20 2.42 19.16
CA ALA A 195 10.51 3.47 19.93
C ALA A 195 9.10 3.77 19.38
N VAL A 196 8.84 3.43 18.10
CA VAL A 196 7.55 3.58 17.45
C VAL A 196 6.75 2.27 17.44
N LEU A 197 7.44 1.13 17.27
CA LEU A 197 6.78 -0.18 17.20
C LEU A 197 6.35 -0.71 18.58
N VAL A 198 7.07 -0.38 19.67
CA VAL A 198 6.65 -0.76 21.03
C VAL A 198 5.29 -0.15 21.39
N PRO A 199 5.05 1.16 21.24
CA PRO A 199 3.70 1.72 21.36
C PRO A 199 2.67 1.04 20.47
N ALA A 200 3.01 0.70 19.22
CA ALA A 200 2.12 -0.03 18.31
C ALA A 200 1.70 -1.40 18.88
N ILE A 201 2.64 -2.15 19.45
CA ILE A 201 2.35 -3.43 20.13
C ILE A 201 1.39 -3.21 21.29
N LEU A 202 1.65 -2.20 22.14
CA LEU A 202 0.80 -1.89 23.30
C LEU A 202 -0.62 -1.49 22.88
N LEU A 203 -0.77 -0.75 21.77
CA LEU A 203 -2.07 -0.38 21.22
C LEU A 203 -2.83 -1.61 20.71
N VAL A 204 -2.17 -2.51 19.96
CA VAL A 204 -2.80 -3.75 19.46
C VAL A 204 -3.22 -4.64 20.62
N LEU A 205 -2.44 -4.71 21.69
CA LEU A 205 -2.80 -5.48 22.89
C LEU A 205 -4.10 -4.99 23.58
N GLN A 206 -4.48 -3.74 23.37
CA GLN A 206 -5.72 -3.18 23.88
C GLN A 206 -6.95 -3.42 22.96
N VAL A 207 -6.75 -3.89 21.74
CA VAL A 207 -7.85 -4.27 20.84
C VAL A 207 -8.56 -5.50 21.39
N ARG A 208 -9.68 -5.29 22.05
CA ARG A 208 -10.52 -6.35 22.68
C ARG A 208 -11.99 -6.01 22.51
N PRO A 209 -12.86 -6.98 22.16
CA PRO A 209 -12.54 -8.35 21.75
C PRO A 209 -11.74 -8.41 20.44
N ASP A 210 -11.26 -9.60 20.05
CA ASP A 210 -10.54 -9.79 18.78
C ASP A 210 -11.47 -9.41 17.59
N PRO A 211 -10.98 -8.70 16.57
CA PRO A 211 -11.77 -8.36 15.39
C PRO A 211 -12.41 -9.58 14.70
N LYS A 212 -11.80 -10.76 14.76
CA LYS A 212 -12.38 -12.00 14.26
C LYS A 212 -13.62 -12.40 15.05
N ASP A 213 -13.59 -12.27 16.39
CA ASP A 213 -14.74 -12.57 17.23
C ASP A 213 -15.91 -11.62 16.96
N ILE A 214 -15.58 -10.35 16.67
CA ILE A 214 -16.58 -9.36 16.25
C ILE A 214 -17.18 -9.75 14.90
N ALA A 215 -16.35 -10.12 13.93
CA ALA A 215 -16.77 -10.52 12.58
C ALA A 215 -17.73 -11.72 12.58
N THR A 216 -17.47 -12.69 13.44
CA THR A 216 -18.30 -13.90 13.54
C THR A 216 -19.61 -13.66 14.31
N ASN A 217 -19.71 -12.56 15.07
CA ASN A 217 -20.85 -12.25 15.92
C ASN A 217 -21.37 -10.82 15.70
N LEU A 218 -21.39 -10.32 14.46
CA LEU A 218 -21.81 -8.96 14.13
C LEU A 218 -23.20 -8.61 14.66
N GLU A 219 -24.15 -9.57 14.66
CA GLU A 219 -25.51 -9.38 15.18
C GLU A 219 -25.54 -9.02 16.68
N ARG A 220 -24.56 -9.50 17.44
CA ARG A 220 -24.42 -9.18 18.87
C ARG A 220 -23.98 -7.73 19.11
N TYR A 221 -23.16 -7.19 18.19
CA TYR A 221 -22.59 -5.84 18.32
C TYR A 221 -23.43 -4.77 17.63
N TYR A 222 -24.18 -5.13 16.59
CA TYR A 222 -25.02 -4.22 15.82
C TYR A 222 -26.50 -4.66 15.94
N PRO A 223 -27.25 -4.11 16.89
CA PRO A 223 -28.69 -4.45 17.09
C PRO A 223 -29.45 -4.20 15.79
N GLY A 224 -30.21 -5.21 15.36
CA GLY A 224 -31.00 -5.16 14.12
C GLY A 224 -30.26 -5.57 12.84
N TYR A 225 -28.94 -5.79 12.88
CA TYR A 225 -28.23 -6.39 11.76
C TYR A 225 -28.55 -7.89 11.68
N LYS A 226 -28.92 -8.36 10.47
CA LYS A 226 -29.05 -9.78 10.16
C LYS A 226 -28.01 -10.13 9.08
N ALA A 227 -27.21 -11.16 9.35
CA ALA A 227 -26.24 -11.64 8.38
C ALA A 227 -26.96 -12.12 7.11
N PRO A 228 -26.52 -11.73 5.89
CA PRO A 228 -27.07 -12.29 4.65
C PRO A 228 -26.87 -13.81 4.64
N ALA A 229 -27.88 -14.54 4.18
CA ALA A 229 -27.77 -15.99 4.03
C ALA A 229 -26.59 -16.33 3.09
N PRO A 230 -25.81 -17.39 3.39
CA PRO A 230 -24.75 -17.84 2.48
C PRO A 230 -25.33 -18.13 1.11
N VAL A 231 -24.79 -17.54 0.04
CA VAL A 231 -25.19 -17.86 -1.32
C VAL A 231 -24.59 -19.20 -1.69
N PRO A 232 -25.39 -20.27 -1.90
CA PRO A 232 -24.88 -21.57 -2.34
C PRO A 232 -24.26 -21.43 -3.75
N GLY A 233 -23.07 -21.98 -3.96
CA GLY A 233 -22.44 -22.03 -5.29
C GLY A 233 -21.38 -20.96 -5.61
N ALA A 234 -21.00 -20.10 -4.66
CA ALA A 234 -19.95 -19.06 -4.84
C ALA A 234 -18.51 -19.62 -5.06
N SER A 235 -18.34 -20.94 -5.19
CA SER A 235 -17.05 -21.63 -5.17
C SER A 235 -16.54 -22.11 -6.54
N ALA A 236 -17.10 -21.69 -7.67
CA ALA A 236 -16.51 -22.05 -8.95
C ALA A 236 -15.18 -21.30 -9.16
N ALA A 237 -14.09 -22.06 -9.32
CA ALA A 237 -12.75 -21.54 -9.59
C ALA A 237 -12.72 -20.86 -10.97
N VAL A 238 -12.91 -19.54 -10.98
CA VAL A 238 -12.71 -18.75 -12.21
C VAL A 238 -11.21 -18.54 -12.38
N GLY A 239 -10.63 -19.14 -13.42
CA GLY A 239 -9.20 -19.04 -13.69
C GLY A 239 -8.79 -17.63 -14.10
N ILE A 240 -7.59 -17.22 -13.70
CA ILE A 240 -6.99 -15.91 -14.01
C ILE A 240 -7.01 -15.60 -15.51
N ARG A 241 -6.92 -16.63 -16.36
CA ARG A 241 -6.99 -16.54 -17.83
C ARG A 241 -8.32 -15.94 -18.32
N GLN A 242 -9.42 -16.17 -17.62
CA GLN A 242 -10.73 -15.65 -17.99
C GLN A 242 -10.81 -14.13 -17.72
N PHE A 243 -10.19 -13.66 -16.65
CA PHE A 243 -10.12 -12.22 -16.38
C PHE A 243 -9.25 -11.47 -17.40
N VAL A 244 -8.14 -12.05 -17.84
CA VAL A 244 -7.22 -11.44 -18.82
C VAL A 244 -7.83 -11.38 -20.23
N ARG A 245 -8.74 -12.27 -20.58
CA ARG A 245 -9.40 -12.26 -21.90
C ARG A 245 -10.45 -11.17 -22.07
N HIS A 246 -10.98 -10.61 -20.99
CA HIS A 246 -11.96 -9.53 -21.04
C HIS A 246 -11.24 -8.18 -21.10
N TYR A 247 -11.39 -7.45 -22.21
CA TYR A 247 -10.59 -6.25 -22.51
C TYR A 247 -10.62 -5.17 -21.39
N PRO A 248 -11.78 -4.79 -20.81
CA PRO A 248 -11.81 -3.84 -19.70
C PRO A 248 -11.04 -4.33 -18.47
N LYS A 249 -11.15 -5.62 -18.10
CA LYS A 249 -10.41 -6.21 -16.96
C LYS A 249 -8.91 -6.23 -17.25
N LEU A 250 -8.51 -6.64 -18.47
CA LEU A 250 -7.11 -6.60 -18.90
C LEU A 250 -6.54 -5.17 -18.83
N THR A 251 -7.28 -4.17 -19.31
CA THR A 251 -6.86 -2.77 -19.27
C THR A 251 -6.66 -2.31 -17.82
N ALA A 252 -7.57 -2.65 -16.91
CA ALA A 252 -7.44 -2.33 -15.49
C ALA A 252 -6.23 -3.03 -14.86
N PHE A 253 -5.98 -4.31 -15.15
CA PHE A 253 -4.84 -5.07 -14.65
C PHE A 253 -3.51 -4.50 -15.14
N VAL A 254 -3.40 -4.19 -16.44
CA VAL A 254 -2.19 -3.57 -17.00
C VAL A 254 -1.95 -2.18 -16.41
N THR A 255 -3.03 -1.40 -16.21
CA THR A 255 -2.93 -0.09 -15.55
C THR A 255 -2.40 -0.24 -14.13
N THR A 256 -2.99 -1.14 -13.33
CA THR A 256 -2.57 -1.37 -11.94
C THR A 256 -1.12 -1.87 -11.87
N PHE A 257 -0.73 -2.80 -12.75
CA PHE A 257 0.65 -3.29 -12.86
C PHE A 257 1.62 -2.15 -13.16
N ALA A 258 1.35 -1.35 -14.19
CA ALA A 258 2.24 -0.29 -14.64
C ALA A 258 2.39 0.81 -13.58
N VAL A 259 1.27 1.33 -13.03
CA VAL A 259 1.34 2.44 -12.06
C VAL A 259 1.94 2.00 -10.72
N GLN A 260 1.68 0.76 -10.28
CA GLN A 260 2.28 0.22 -9.06
C GLN A 260 3.79 0.03 -9.21
N GLY A 261 4.21 -0.56 -10.30
CA GLY A 261 5.63 -0.79 -10.55
C GLY A 261 6.41 0.50 -10.76
N ASN A 262 5.87 1.43 -11.54
CA ASN A 262 6.46 2.76 -11.72
C ASN A 262 6.57 3.51 -10.39
N MET A 263 5.50 3.53 -9.60
CA MET A 263 5.48 4.17 -8.29
C MET A 263 6.56 3.58 -7.37
N SER A 264 6.65 2.26 -7.29
CA SER A 264 7.65 1.59 -6.44
C SER A 264 9.08 1.84 -6.91
N MET A 265 9.33 1.86 -8.21
CA MET A 265 10.63 2.17 -8.80
C MET A 265 11.00 3.64 -8.57
N MET A 266 10.12 4.57 -8.91
CA MET A 266 10.41 6.00 -8.77
C MET A 266 10.55 6.43 -7.31
N MET A 267 9.84 5.79 -6.38
CA MET A 267 9.98 6.04 -4.94
C MET A 267 11.38 5.68 -4.43
N ALA A 268 11.93 4.53 -4.88
CA ALA A 268 13.31 4.14 -4.56
C ALA A 268 14.32 5.09 -5.23
N MET A 269 14.09 5.42 -6.49
CA MET A 269 14.98 6.30 -7.25
C MET A 269 14.92 7.76 -6.79
N THR A 270 13.79 8.25 -6.27
CA THR A 270 13.70 9.59 -5.67
C THR A 270 14.69 9.75 -4.51
N ALA A 271 14.70 8.77 -3.57
CA ALA A 271 15.64 8.82 -2.45
C ALA A 271 17.09 8.78 -2.92
N PHE A 272 17.40 7.92 -3.89
CA PHE A 272 18.73 7.83 -4.49
C PHE A 272 19.12 9.12 -5.24
N THR A 273 18.21 9.69 -6.04
CA THR A 273 18.46 10.94 -6.78
C THR A 273 18.75 12.11 -5.84
N LEU A 274 17.95 12.26 -4.77
CA LEU A 274 18.17 13.32 -3.79
C LEU A 274 19.48 13.15 -3.02
N ASP A 275 19.85 11.92 -2.63
CA ASP A 275 21.14 11.64 -2.00
C ASP A 275 22.31 11.90 -2.95
N HIS A 276 22.19 11.51 -4.22
CA HIS A 276 23.18 11.77 -5.27
C HIS A 276 23.43 13.27 -5.51
N HIS A 277 22.39 14.10 -5.38
CA HIS A 277 22.52 15.56 -5.46
C HIS A 277 22.90 16.21 -4.12
N GLY A 278 23.22 15.44 -3.08
CA GLY A 278 23.73 15.93 -1.80
C GLY A 278 22.67 16.53 -0.87
N HIS A 279 21.38 16.24 -1.09
CA HIS A 279 20.33 16.69 -0.18
C HIS A 279 20.37 15.94 1.15
N ALA A 280 20.10 16.65 2.25
CA ALA A 280 20.13 16.08 3.60
C ALA A 280 19.05 15.03 3.82
N LEU A 281 19.33 13.99 4.62
CA LEU A 281 18.41 12.88 4.93
C LEU A 281 17.00 13.32 5.38
N PRO A 282 16.83 14.37 6.22
CA PRO A 282 15.50 14.86 6.57
C PRO A 282 14.70 15.38 5.36
N MET A 283 15.36 16.02 4.39
CA MET A 283 14.72 16.49 3.17
C MET A 283 14.30 15.31 2.27
N ILE A 284 15.14 14.28 2.16
CA ILE A 284 14.80 13.04 1.44
C ILE A 284 13.56 12.39 2.06
N SER A 285 13.53 12.27 3.39
CA SER A 285 12.39 11.72 4.10
C SER A 285 11.12 12.56 3.92
N LEU A 286 11.24 13.88 3.87
CA LEU A 286 10.11 14.79 3.60
C LEU A 286 9.54 14.57 2.19
N ALA A 287 10.40 14.46 1.16
CA ALA A 287 9.96 14.19 -0.21
C ALA A 287 9.18 12.86 -0.32
N VAL A 288 9.68 11.80 0.33
CA VAL A 288 8.99 10.50 0.41
C VAL A 288 7.64 10.62 1.14
N SER A 289 7.58 11.42 2.20
CA SER A 289 6.31 11.66 2.92
C SER A 289 5.30 12.42 2.08
N LEU A 290 5.74 13.44 1.35
CA LEU A 290 4.90 14.18 0.39
C LEU A 290 4.36 13.27 -0.71
N HIS A 291 5.17 12.31 -1.19
CA HIS A 291 4.71 11.27 -2.12
C HIS A 291 3.54 10.45 -1.55
N VAL A 292 3.69 9.97 -0.31
CA VAL A 292 2.64 9.17 0.36
C VAL A 292 1.38 10.00 0.62
N MET A 293 1.55 11.29 0.92
CA MET A 293 0.42 12.23 0.98
C MET A 293 -0.29 12.35 -0.38
N GLY A 294 0.45 12.43 -1.48
CA GLY A 294 -0.10 12.40 -2.84
C GLY A 294 -0.89 11.11 -3.12
N MET A 295 -0.39 9.95 -2.65
CA MET A 295 -1.07 8.66 -2.80
C MET A 295 -2.42 8.62 -2.08
N PHE A 296 -2.45 8.96 -0.80
CA PHE A 296 -3.62 8.72 0.06
C PHE A 296 -4.50 9.95 0.26
N GLY A 297 -3.93 11.15 0.25
CA GLY A 297 -4.67 12.40 0.49
C GLY A 297 -5.69 12.71 -0.59
N LEU A 298 -5.43 12.27 -1.83
CA LEU A 298 -6.31 12.51 -2.98
C LEU A 298 -7.23 11.32 -3.31
N SER A 299 -7.18 10.21 -2.58
CA SER A 299 -7.94 9.00 -2.89
C SER A 299 -9.45 9.23 -2.84
N ILE A 300 -9.97 9.98 -1.85
CA ILE A 300 -11.40 10.29 -1.74
C ILE A 300 -11.86 11.25 -2.85
N PRO A 301 -11.18 12.38 -3.11
CA PRO A 301 -11.47 13.22 -4.28
C PRO A 301 -11.48 12.44 -5.59
N PHE A 302 -10.49 11.60 -5.83
CA PHE A 302 -10.41 10.79 -7.05
C PHE A 302 -11.51 9.73 -7.13
N GLY A 303 -11.91 9.10 -6.03
CA GLY A 303 -13.05 8.20 -6.01
C GLY A 303 -14.34 8.90 -6.45
N ARG A 304 -14.63 10.08 -5.88
CA ARG A 304 -15.80 10.89 -6.25
C ARG A 304 -15.73 11.37 -7.71
N LEU A 305 -14.54 11.72 -8.17
CA LEU A 305 -14.34 12.13 -9.55
C LEU A 305 -14.55 10.97 -10.51
N ALA A 306 -14.04 9.77 -10.19
CA ALA A 306 -14.29 8.55 -10.96
C ALA A 306 -15.79 8.26 -11.15
N ASP A 307 -16.59 8.51 -10.11
CA ASP A 307 -18.04 8.32 -10.17
C ASP A 307 -18.76 9.37 -11.05
N ARG A 308 -18.17 10.57 -11.18
CA ARG A 308 -18.78 11.68 -11.96
C ARG A 308 -18.36 11.68 -13.43
N VAL A 309 -17.05 11.51 -13.71
CA VAL A 309 -16.50 11.66 -15.06
C VAL A 309 -16.24 10.33 -15.76
N GLY A 310 -16.38 9.20 -15.03
CA GLY A 310 -16.09 7.85 -15.53
C GLY A 310 -14.70 7.34 -15.11
N ARG A 311 -14.51 6.03 -15.30
CA ARG A 311 -13.27 5.32 -14.88
C ARG A 311 -12.14 5.58 -15.86
N LYS A 312 -12.45 5.54 -17.17
CA LYS A 312 -11.47 5.71 -18.27
C LYS A 312 -10.75 7.06 -18.22
N PRO A 313 -11.44 8.22 -18.18
CA PRO A 313 -10.75 9.52 -18.14
C PRO A 313 -9.85 9.67 -16.92
N LEU A 314 -10.30 9.17 -15.76
CA LEU A 314 -9.52 9.26 -14.55
C LEU A 314 -8.27 8.36 -14.56
N MET A 315 -8.35 7.15 -15.15
CA MET A 315 -7.17 6.31 -15.40
C MET A 315 -6.18 7.01 -16.33
N GLN A 316 -6.65 7.64 -17.42
CA GLN A 316 -5.80 8.36 -18.38
C GLN A 316 -5.07 9.53 -17.72
N VAL A 317 -5.78 10.36 -16.97
CA VAL A 317 -5.19 11.46 -16.20
C VAL A 317 -4.16 10.93 -15.22
N GLY A 318 -4.45 9.83 -14.51
CA GLY A 318 -3.53 9.22 -13.56
C GLY A 318 -2.21 8.76 -14.19
N VAL A 319 -2.26 8.06 -15.32
CA VAL A 319 -1.05 7.60 -16.05
C VAL A 319 -0.24 8.76 -16.60
N VAL A 320 -0.89 9.81 -17.12
CA VAL A 320 -0.20 11.02 -17.64
C VAL A 320 0.49 11.77 -16.49
N ILE A 321 -0.19 11.96 -15.37
CA ILE A 321 0.40 12.61 -14.18
C ILE A 321 1.58 11.79 -13.65
N ALA A 322 1.45 10.46 -13.58
CA ALA A 322 2.56 9.58 -13.15
C ALA A 322 3.76 9.66 -14.09
N ALA A 323 3.53 9.70 -15.41
CA ALA A 323 4.60 9.86 -16.41
C ALA A 323 5.30 11.20 -16.26
N ALA A 324 4.55 12.30 -16.15
CA ALA A 324 5.09 13.65 -15.94
C ALA A 324 5.90 13.71 -14.63
N GLY A 325 5.40 13.12 -13.55
CA GLY A 325 6.11 13.03 -12.27
C GLY A 325 7.43 12.27 -12.39
N SER A 326 7.45 11.16 -13.12
CA SER A 326 8.68 10.37 -13.35
C SER A 326 9.77 11.17 -14.10
N LEU A 327 9.36 11.99 -15.07
CA LEU A 327 10.29 12.87 -15.79
C LEU A 327 10.82 14.02 -14.91
N LEU A 328 9.95 14.61 -14.07
CA LEU A 328 10.33 15.71 -13.19
C LEU A 328 11.35 15.31 -12.12
N ILE A 329 11.28 14.07 -11.60
CA ILE A 329 12.21 13.57 -10.57
C ILE A 329 13.67 13.61 -11.05
N VAL A 330 13.88 13.49 -12.36
CA VAL A 330 15.22 13.40 -12.96
C VAL A 330 15.59 14.61 -13.83
N ALA A 331 14.70 15.62 -13.91
CA ALA A 331 14.87 16.77 -14.80
C ALA A 331 15.91 17.77 -14.29
N THR A 332 16.11 17.87 -12.97
CA THR A 332 16.93 18.91 -12.34
C THR A 332 17.38 18.46 -10.94
N PRO A 333 18.49 18.98 -10.40
CA PRO A 333 18.90 18.73 -9.02
C PRO A 333 18.07 19.49 -7.98
N GLU A 334 17.17 20.38 -8.39
CA GLU A 334 16.38 21.23 -7.50
C GLU A 334 15.40 20.40 -6.65
N TYR A 335 15.52 20.51 -5.33
CA TYR A 335 14.73 19.73 -4.36
C TYR A 335 13.22 19.82 -4.61
N TRP A 336 12.67 21.02 -4.78
CA TRP A 336 11.22 21.20 -4.90
C TRP A 336 10.64 20.66 -6.20
N VAL A 337 11.46 20.63 -7.28
CA VAL A 337 11.05 20.00 -8.55
C VAL A 337 11.01 18.48 -8.40
N ILE A 338 12.02 17.88 -7.76
CA ILE A 338 12.05 16.44 -7.46
C ILE A 338 10.89 16.07 -6.52
N ALA A 339 10.67 16.87 -5.46
CA ALA A 339 9.57 16.66 -4.52
C ALA A 339 8.20 16.78 -5.21
N LEU A 340 7.98 17.75 -6.09
CA LEU A 340 6.78 17.85 -6.90
C LEU A 340 6.62 16.62 -7.81
N GLY A 341 7.68 16.21 -8.49
CA GLY A 341 7.67 15.02 -9.34
C GLY A 341 7.22 13.77 -8.57
N THR A 342 7.76 13.56 -7.38
CA THR A 342 7.38 12.39 -6.56
C THR A 342 5.96 12.47 -6.02
N VAL A 343 5.43 13.68 -5.70
CA VAL A 343 4.01 13.90 -5.38
C VAL A 343 3.12 13.52 -6.56
N LEU A 344 3.50 13.96 -7.77
CA LEU A 344 2.74 13.64 -8.99
C LEU A 344 2.74 12.14 -9.28
N VAL A 345 3.85 11.42 -9.08
CA VAL A 345 3.86 9.94 -9.18
C VAL A 345 2.89 9.33 -8.20
N GLY A 346 2.84 9.80 -6.94
CA GLY A 346 1.90 9.34 -5.91
C GLY A 346 0.43 9.63 -6.28
N ALA A 347 0.13 10.85 -6.70
CA ALA A 347 -1.21 11.27 -7.13
C ALA A 347 -1.68 10.51 -8.38
N GLY A 348 -0.78 10.33 -9.37
CA GLY A 348 -1.06 9.55 -10.57
C GLY A 348 -1.35 8.08 -10.26
N TRP A 349 -0.58 7.47 -9.35
CA TRP A 349 -0.86 6.14 -8.84
C TRP A 349 -2.24 6.06 -8.18
N SER A 350 -2.58 7.02 -7.32
CA SER A 350 -3.87 7.06 -6.62
C SER A 350 -5.04 7.16 -7.60
N SER A 351 -4.96 8.10 -8.53
CA SER A 351 -5.99 8.33 -9.57
C SER A 351 -6.22 7.07 -10.41
N ALA A 352 -5.14 6.50 -10.98
CA ALA A 352 -5.24 5.36 -11.86
C ALA A 352 -5.66 4.08 -11.12
N SER A 353 -5.14 3.84 -9.90
CA SER A 353 -5.45 2.63 -9.11
C SER A 353 -6.89 2.63 -8.62
N VAL A 354 -7.40 3.77 -8.14
CA VAL A 354 -8.80 3.91 -7.69
C VAL A 354 -9.74 3.64 -8.86
N ALA A 355 -9.50 4.25 -10.01
CA ALA A 355 -10.35 4.08 -11.19
C ALA A 355 -10.24 2.66 -11.78
N ALA A 356 -9.04 2.05 -11.82
CA ALA A 356 -8.86 0.68 -12.28
C ALA A 356 -9.56 -0.34 -11.37
N THR A 357 -9.47 -0.17 -10.04
CA THR A 357 -10.18 -1.03 -9.08
C THR A 357 -11.70 -0.89 -9.22
N ALA A 358 -12.19 0.33 -9.43
CA ALA A 358 -13.61 0.58 -9.71
C ALA A 358 -14.04 -0.11 -11.02
N LEU A 359 -13.26 0.00 -12.09
CA LEU A 359 -13.54 -0.68 -13.38
C LEU A 359 -13.61 -2.21 -13.23
N ILE A 360 -12.68 -2.81 -12.45
CA ILE A 360 -12.75 -4.25 -12.14
C ILE A 360 -14.05 -4.56 -11.40
N SER A 361 -14.42 -3.74 -10.43
CA SER A 361 -15.64 -3.93 -9.64
C SER A 361 -16.90 -3.81 -10.46
N ASP A 362 -16.93 -2.89 -11.42
CA ASP A 362 -18.08 -2.65 -12.31
C ASP A 362 -18.26 -3.75 -13.37
N THR A 363 -17.18 -4.46 -13.71
CA THR A 363 -17.16 -5.52 -14.74
C THR A 363 -17.23 -6.93 -14.17
N CYS A 364 -17.26 -7.09 -12.85
CA CYS A 364 -17.32 -8.40 -12.19
C CYS A 364 -18.63 -8.59 -11.45
N SER A 365 -19.19 -9.81 -11.53
CA SER A 365 -20.30 -10.19 -10.65
C SER A 365 -19.88 -10.09 -9.18
N PRO A 366 -20.82 -9.89 -8.23
CA PRO A 366 -20.51 -9.80 -6.80
C PRO A 366 -19.69 -10.99 -6.26
N SER A 367 -19.91 -12.19 -6.80
CA SER A 367 -19.20 -13.43 -6.42
C SER A 367 -17.78 -13.53 -6.98
N GLU A 368 -17.45 -12.81 -8.08
CA GLU A 368 -16.15 -12.82 -8.74
C GLU A 368 -15.27 -11.64 -8.35
N ARG A 369 -15.86 -10.54 -7.87
CA ARG A 369 -15.19 -9.27 -7.61
C ARG A 369 -13.98 -9.42 -6.70
N GLY A 370 -14.11 -10.15 -5.59
CA GLY A 370 -13.01 -10.35 -4.64
C GLY A 370 -11.82 -11.07 -5.27
N ARG A 371 -12.08 -12.07 -6.14
CA ARG A 371 -11.02 -12.81 -6.85
C ARG A 371 -10.34 -11.96 -7.91
N ALA A 372 -11.09 -11.15 -8.64
CA ALA A 372 -10.57 -10.26 -9.67
C ALA A 372 -9.67 -9.17 -9.05
N ILE A 373 -10.11 -8.57 -7.93
CA ILE A 373 -9.29 -7.60 -7.17
C ILE A 373 -8.03 -8.28 -6.63
N GLY A 374 -8.15 -9.47 -6.01
CA GLY A 374 -7.00 -10.22 -5.52
C GLY A 374 -5.99 -10.59 -6.61
N ALA A 375 -6.47 -10.95 -7.82
CA ALA A 375 -5.62 -11.15 -8.98
C ALA A 375 -4.90 -9.84 -9.38
N SER A 376 -5.61 -8.72 -9.45
CA SER A 376 -5.02 -7.41 -9.74
C SER A 376 -3.94 -7.02 -8.72
N ASP A 377 -4.19 -7.23 -7.44
CA ASP A 377 -3.23 -6.97 -6.36
C ASP A 377 -1.99 -7.85 -6.47
N THR A 378 -2.14 -9.10 -6.92
CA THR A 378 -1.01 -10.01 -7.19
C THR A 378 -0.14 -9.49 -8.34
N PHE A 379 -0.74 -9.02 -9.43
CA PHE A 379 -0.01 -8.39 -10.54
C PHE A 379 0.68 -7.09 -10.09
N ALA A 380 0.00 -6.27 -9.30
CA ALA A 380 0.58 -5.07 -8.69
C ALA A 380 1.78 -5.40 -7.81
N ALA A 381 1.66 -6.42 -6.95
CA ALA A 381 2.76 -6.84 -6.09
C ALA A 381 3.97 -7.33 -6.92
N ALA A 382 3.73 -8.11 -7.98
CA ALA A 382 4.80 -8.57 -8.86
C ALA A 382 5.55 -7.42 -9.52
N SER A 383 4.85 -6.39 -10.01
CA SER A 383 5.47 -5.20 -10.60
C SER A 383 6.24 -4.37 -9.57
N GLY A 384 5.68 -4.24 -8.35
CA GLY A 384 6.33 -3.55 -7.24
C GLY A 384 7.60 -4.22 -6.73
N ILE A 385 7.80 -5.52 -7.05
CA ILE A 385 9.04 -6.26 -6.81
C ILE A 385 10.00 -6.10 -8.00
N ALA A 386 9.50 -6.29 -9.23
CA ALA A 386 10.33 -6.40 -10.41
C ALA A 386 10.88 -5.04 -10.91
N LEU A 387 10.04 -4.01 -10.99
CA LEU A 387 10.45 -2.74 -11.60
C LEU A 387 11.50 -1.95 -10.80
N PRO A 388 11.47 -1.89 -9.45
CA PRO A 388 12.56 -1.25 -8.71
C PRO A 388 13.94 -1.87 -8.98
N LEU A 389 14.02 -3.19 -9.26
CA LEU A 389 15.28 -3.86 -9.62
C LEU A 389 15.85 -3.39 -10.94
N LEU A 390 15.02 -2.83 -11.84
CA LEU A 390 15.47 -2.26 -13.11
C LEU A 390 15.98 -0.82 -12.95
N GLY A 391 15.46 -0.07 -11.97
CA GLY A 391 15.80 1.33 -11.76
C GLY A 391 17.30 1.54 -11.50
N GLY A 392 17.91 0.70 -10.67
CA GLY A 392 19.33 0.75 -10.34
C GLY A 392 20.24 0.53 -11.54
N PRO A 393 20.15 -0.59 -12.27
CA PRO A 393 20.91 -0.83 -13.49
C PRO A 393 20.75 0.27 -14.54
N ILE A 394 19.54 0.76 -14.76
CA ILE A 394 19.27 1.87 -15.69
C ILE A 394 20.02 3.14 -15.23
N ALA A 395 19.97 3.45 -13.93
CA ALA A 395 20.68 4.60 -13.37
C ALA A 395 22.21 4.49 -13.53
N GLU A 396 22.77 3.31 -13.28
CA GLU A 396 24.22 3.04 -13.35
C GLU A 396 24.75 3.11 -14.79
N TRP A 397 24.04 2.51 -15.76
CA TRP A 397 24.55 2.34 -17.12
C TRP A 397 24.11 3.45 -18.08
N LEU A 398 22.92 4.02 -17.87
CA LEU A 398 22.31 4.98 -18.78
C LEU A 398 22.09 6.36 -18.14
N GLY A 399 22.34 6.47 -16.83
CA GLY A 399 22.16 7.70 -16.06
C GLY A 399 20.74 7.89 -15.52
N LEU A 400 20.61 8.82 -14.58
CA LEU A 400 19.33 9.11 -13.88
C LEU A 400 18.21 9.53 -14.83
N THR A 401 18.52 10.31 -15.87
CA THR A 401 17.53 10.76 -16.86
C THR A 401 16.84 9.58 -17.54
N ALA A 402 17.59 8.50 -17.84
CA ALA A 402 17.04 7.30 -18.45
C ALA A 402 16.02 6.58 -17.54
N VAL A 403 16.18 6.65 -16.21
CA VAL A 403 15.23 6.08 -15.25
C VAL A 403 13.87 6.78 -15.36
N GLY A 404 13.87 8.12 -15.40
CA GLY A 404 12.63 8.89 -15.56
C GLY A 404 11.95 8.63 -16.91
N MET A 405 12.75 8.57 -18.00
CA MET A 405 12.25 8.22 -19.35
C MET A 405 11.66 6.81 -19.38
N PHE A 406 12.29 5.84 -18.74
CA PHE A 406 11.78 4.47 -18.62
C PHE A 406 10.49 4.44 -17.83
N GLY A 407 10.42 5.12 -16.67
CA GLY A 407 9.20 5.25 -15.87
C GLY A 407 8.03 5.87 -16.67
N ALA A 408 8.30 6.92 -17.42
CA ALA A 408 7.31 7.54 -18.30
C ALA A 408 6.89 6.61 -19.45
N SER A 409 7.83 5.87 -20.06
CA SER A 409 7.53 4.93 -21.16
C SER A 409 6.63 3.78 -20.73
N ILE A 410 6.80 3.25 -19.51
CA ILE A 410 5.91 2.22 -18.95
C ILE A 410 4.46 2.70 -18.93
N MET A 411 4.22 3.99 -18.70
CA MET A 411 2.88 4.57 -18.66
C MET A 411 2.21 4.64 -20.04
N LEU A 412 2.96 4.56 -21.14
CA LEU A 412 2.39 4.53 -22.49
C LEU A 412 1.57 3.26 -22.75
N VAL A 413 1.98 2.13 -22.17
CA VAL A 413 1.28 0.85 -22.41
C VAL A 413 -0.19 0.90 -21.91
N PRO A 414 -0.46 1.22 -20.63
CA PRO A 414 -1.86 1.36 -20.18
C PRO A 414 -2.58 2.51 -20.88
N LEU A 415 -1.90 3.61 -21.22
CA LEU A 415 -2.53 4.73 -21.91
C LEU A 415 -3.07 4.31 -23.30
N ILE A 416 -2.29 3.56 -24.08
CA ILE A 416 -2.73 3.02 -25.38
C ILE A 416 -3.94 2.09 -25.22
N LEU A 417 -3.92 1.20 -24.24
CA LEU A 417 -5.06 0.32 -23.97
C LEU A 417 -6.30 1.11 -23.57
N GLN A 418 -6.14 2.13 -22.74
CA GLN A 418 -7.24 2.98 -22.27
C GLN A 418 -7.89 3.76 -23.44
N PHE A 419 -7.16 4.17 -24.47
CA PHE A 419 -7.77 4.84 -25.63
C PHE A 419 -8.79 3.93 -26.34
N ARG A 420 -8.51 2.63 -26.45
CA ARG A 420 -9.39 1.64 -27.06
C ARG A 420 -10.50 1.15 -26.13
N LEU A 421 -10.41 1.46 -24.84
CA LEU A 421 -11.41 1.05 -23.84
C LEU A 421 -12.75 1.73 -24.13
N LYS A 422 -13.79 0.93 -24.32
CA LYS A 422 -15.18 1.36 -24.21
C LYS A 422 -15.61 1.14 -22.77
N GLU A 423 -16.04 2.20 -22.10
CA GLU A 423 -16.43 2.11 -20.69
C GLU A 423 -17.75 1.32 -20.60
N PRO A 424 -17.79 0.20 -19.89
CA PRO A 424 -19.03 -0.56 -19.75
C PRO A 424 -20.02 0.21 -18.88
N SER A 425 -21.30 0.13 -19.22
CA SER A 425 -22.35 0.68 -18.35
C SER A 425 -22.35 -0.06 -17.00
N PRO A 426 -22.52 0.64 -15.87
CA PRO A 426 -22.55 0.00 -14.56
C PRO A 426 -23.62 -1.10 -14.52
N GLY A 427 -23.22 -2.32 -14.12
CA GLY A 427 -24.14 -3.48 -14.03
C GLY A 427 -24.25 -4.38 -15.26
N THR A 428 -23.55 -4.10 -16.36
CA THR A 428 -23.42 -5.03 -17.49
C THR A 428 -22.27 -6.01 -17.22
N TYR A 429 -22.61 -7.18 -16.69
CA TYR A 429 -21.67 -8.30 -16.49
C TYR A 429 -21.66 -9.16 -17.76
N GLU A 430 -20.72 -8.95 -18.66
CA GLU A 430 -20.43 -9.84 -19.79
C GLU A 430 -19.24 -10.78 -19.51
#